data_d58186e333d5b3b976c07c8449b428cf
#
_entry.id   d58186e333d5b3b976c07c8449b428cf
#
_cell.length_a   1.000
_cell.length_b   1.000
_cell.length_c   1.000
_cell.angle_alpha   90.00
_cell.angle_beta   90.00
_cell.angle_gamma   90.00
#
_symmetry.space_group_name_H-M   'P 1'
#
loop_
_entity.id
_entity.type
_entity.pdbx_description
1 polymer ?
#
loop_
_entity_poly.entity_id
_entity_poly.type
_entity_poly.pdbx_seq_one_letter_code
_entity_poly.pdbx_strand_id
1 'polypeptide(L)'
;MAGLLPDVDPDGLLEYSVVYTDRALNHMSKSFQDVMRDVSSTLKEVYNAHSTVIVPGSGTFGMEAVARQFANDRTCLVIRNGWFSYRWSQILEMGKIPAEVNVLKARRLDEEDPTSPFAPPSIEEVVESIHDQQADIVFAPHVETASGMLLPDDYLRQIADAIHEQGGLFVLDCIASGTLWVDMQDIGIDVLVSAPQKGWSASPCCGMVMLSRQAREIIEETTSTSFACDLKKWLSIMETYEAGGHAYHATLPTDGLRQLRDVMRETRQYGFDKVRDEQWEVGRRVRGMLGEHGFRSVAAPGFEAPGVVVCYTEDEGIVGKFLAAGVQVAAGVPLMCDEGEDYRAFRIGLFGLDKLHHPERTLESLETALAKVQGADE
;
A
#
# COMPACT_ATOMS: atom_id res chain seq x y z
N MET A 1 23.14 23.42 -26.55
CA MET A 1 24.24 22.62 -26.00
C MET A 1 23.77 21.19 -25.81
N ALA A 2 24.49 20.22 -26.32
CA ALA A 2 24.13 18.82 -26.13
C ALA A 2 24.38 18.45 -24.66
N GLY A 3 23.34 18.08 -23.93
CA GLY A 3 23.49 17.59 -22.56
C GLY A 3 22.57 18.24 -21.53
N LEU A 4 22.15 19.46 -21.69
CA LEU A 4 21.16 20.08 -20.84
C LEU A 4 19.75 19.58 -21.24
N LEU A 5 19.01 19.00 -20.29
CA LEU A 5 17.60 18.66 -20.49
C LEU A 5 16.79 19.92 -20.20
N PRO A 6 15.86 20.37 -21.09
CA PRO A 6 15.11 21.63 -20.93
C PRO A 6 14.39 21.57 -19.63
N ASP A 7 14.05 21.11 -18.83
CA ASP A 7 13.23 21.16 -17.60
C ASP A 7 13.91 20.58 -16.35
N VAL A 8 15.24 20.33 -16.42
CA VAL A 8 15.97 19.79 -15.26
C VAL A 8 16.08 20.82 -14.14
N ASP A 9 16.37 22.07 -14.52
CA ASP A 9 16.29 23.21 -13.61
C ASP A 9 15.50 24.35 -14.27
N PRO A 10 14.20 24.47 -13.98
CA PRO A 10 13.35 25.53 -14.54
C PRO A 10 13.77 26.95 -14.11
N ASP A 11 14.58 27.09 -13.05
CA ASP A 11 15.16 28.37 -12.64
C ASP A 11 16.42 28.73 -13.46
N GLY A 12 16.87 27.83 -14.34
CA GLY A 12 18.00 28.04 -15.23
C GLY A 12 19.37 27.97 -14.56
N LEU A 13 19.45 27.44 -13.35
CA LEU A 13 20.73 27.26 -12.67
C LEU A 13 21.52 26.10 -13.26
N LEU A 14 22.82 26.29 -13.48
CA LEU A 14 23.71 25.22 -13.88
C LEU A 14 24.03 24.33 -12.69
N GLU A 15 23.96 22.99 -12.90
CA GLU A 15 24.19 22.01 -11.84
C GLU A 15 25.71 21.80 -11.59
N TYR A 16 26.19 22.29 -10.47
CA TYR A 16 27.55 22.11 -9.96
C TYR A 16 27.58 21.66 -8.50
N SER A 17 26.44 21.19 -7.97
CA SER A 17 26.44 20.58 -6.64
C SER A 17 27.13 19.21 -6.66
N VAL A 18 27.53 18.73 -5.49
CA VAL A 18 28.20 17.43 -5.36
C VAL A 18 27.21 16.26 -5.22
N VAL A 19 25.91 16.54 -5.24
CA VAL A 19 24.85 15.55 -4.94
C VAL A 19 24.15 15.07 -6.21
N TYR A 20 23.90 15.97 -7.16
CA TYR A 20 23.18 15.67 -8.41
C TYR A 20 24.01 16.04 -9.62
N THR A 21 23.60 15.56 -10.78
CA THR A 21 24.15 15.91 -12.07
C THR A 21 23.17 16.73 -12.89
N ASP A 22 23.61 17.23 -14.04
CA ASP A 22 22.77 17.94 -15.03
C ASP A 22 21.66 17.05 -15.68
N ARG A 23 21.43 15.86 -15.16
CA ARG A 23 20.41 14.90 -15.62
C ARG A 23 19.26 14.69 -14.64
N ALA A 24 19.35 15.22 -13.43
CA ALA A 24 18.36 15.03 -12.39
C ALA A 24 18.00 16.36 -11.72
N LEU A 25 16.75 16.48 -11.28
CA LEU A 25 16.30 17.65 -10.54
C LEU A 25 17.02 17.73 -9.18
N ASN A 26 17.64 18.86 -8.89
CA ASN A 26 18.33 19.05 -7.63
C ASN A 26 17.34 19.20 -6.46
N HIS A 27 17.62 18.53 -5.34
CA HIS A 27 16.78 18.60 -4.12
C HIS A 27 16.70 20.00 -3.50
N MET A 28 17.68 20.88 -3.81
CA MET A 28 17.72 22.27 -3.32
C MET A 28 16.92 23.22 -4.21
N SER A 29 16.55 22.83 -5.44
CA SER A 29 15.86 23.70 -6.39
C SER A 29 14.47 24.10 -5.88
N LYS A 30 14.02 25.29 -6.23
CA LYS A 30 12.65 25.75 -5.90
C LYS A 30 11.59 24.82 -6.46
N SER A 31 11.82 24.34 -7.70
CA SER A 31 10.93 23.39 -8.34
C SER A 31 10.77 22.10 -7.51
N PHE A 32 11.85 21.57 -6.96
CA PHE A 32 11.74 20.35 -6.12
C PHE A 32 11.15 20.64 -4.74
N GLN A 33 11.40 21.82 -4.17
CA GLN A 33 10.72 22.24 -2.95
C GLN A 33 9.19 22.30 -3.16
N ASP A 34 8.74 22.78 -4.33
CA ASP A 34 7.32 22.76 -4.70
C ASP A 34 6.79 21.32 -4.84
N VAL A 35 7.58 20.42 -5.45
CA VAL A 35 7.21 18.99 -5.53
C VAL A 35 6.96 18.41 -4.14
N MET A 36 7.84 18.61 -3.19
CA MET A 36 7.71 18.06 -1.84
C MET A 36 6.52 18.64 -1.08
N ARG A 37 6.27 19.96 -1.20
CA ARG A 37 5.08 20.60 -0.61
C ARG A 37 3.78 20.08 -1.20
N ASP A 38 3.70 19.94 -2.53
CA ASP A 38 2.52 19.40 -3.19
C ASP A 38 2.24 17.95 -2.79
N VAL A 39 3.28 17.10 -2.76
CA VAL A 39 3.16 15.71 -2.31
C VAL A 39 2.64 15.68 -0.88
N SER A 40 3.26 16.42 0.04
CA SER A 40 2.83 16.49 1.42
C SER A 40 1.40 16.96 1.57
N SER A 41 1.04 18.09 0.95
CA SER A 41 -0.31 18.66 1.06
C SER A 41 -1.38 17.72 0.49
N THR A 42 -1.07 17.03 -0.61
CA THR A 42 -1.99 16.07 -1.22
C THR A 42 -2.21 14.84 -0.32
N LEU A 43 -1.15 14.30 0.27
CA LEU A 43 -1.27 13.15 1.17
C LEU A 43 -2.02 13.52 2.45
N LYS A 44 -1.75 14.70 3.02
CA LYS A 44 -2.49 15.20 4.20
C LYS A 44 -3.98 15.38 3.91
N GLU A 45 -4.31 15.92 2.73
CA GLU A 45 -5.71 16.11 2.30
C GLU A 45 -6.43 14.77 2.12
N VAL A 46 -5.82 13.85 1.37
CA VAL A 46 -6.47 12.61 0.94
C VAL A 46 -6.65 11.62 2.09
N TYR A 47 -5.68 11.54 3.00
CA TYR A 47 -5.74 10.62 4.14
C TYR A 47 -6.16 11.29 5.46
N ASN A 48 -6.46 12.60 5.45
CA ASN A 48 -6.74 13.38 6.65
C ASN A 48 -5.63 13.23 7.70
N ALA A 49 -4.37 13.27 7.24
CA ALA A 49 -3.19 13.04 8.05
C ALA A 49 -2.66 14.33 8.69
N HIS A 50 -2.08 14.23 9.88
CA HIS A 50 -1.41 15.36 10.54
C HIS A 50 -0.05 15.66 9.90
N SER A 51 0.77 14.62 9.67
CA SER A 51 2.11 14.74 9.10
C SER A 51 2.35 13.68 8.02
N THR A 52 3.28 13.94 7.12
CA THR A 52 3.68 13.03 6.06
C THR A 52 5.19 12.86 6.01
N VAL A 53 5.64 11.68 5.67
CA VAL A 53 7.06 11.33 5.55
C VAL A 53 7.28 10.58 4.26
N ILE A 54 8.30 10.96 3.52
CA ILE A 54 8.77 10.25 2.32
C ILE A 54 10.05 9.50 2.66
N VAL A 55 10.00 8.18 2.58
CA VAL A 55 11.16 7.29 2.78
C VAL A 55 11.63 6.80 1.41
N PRO A 56 12.84 7.15 0.94
CA PRO A 56 13.35 6.69 -0.35
C PRO A 56 13.40 5.16 -0.45
N GLY A 57 13.05 4.62 -1.62
CA GLY A 57 13.07 3.18 -1.87
C GLY A 57 11.71 2.65 -2.36
N SER A 58 10.94 2.03 -1.49
CA SER A 58 9.62 1.47 -1.83
C SER A 58 8.70 1.47 -0.61
N GLY A 59 7.45 1.03 -0.78
CA GLY A 59 6.54 0.81 0.37
C GLY A 59 7.15 -0.09 1.45
N THR A 60 7.91 -1.11 1.07
CA THR A 60 8.62 -1.99 2.03
C THR A 60 9.62 -1.23 2.90
N PHE A 61 10.32 -0.23 2.35
CA PHE A 61 11.19 0.65 3.14
C PHE A 61 10.38 1.53 4.11
N GLY A 62 9.19 1.96 3.71
CA GLY A 62 8.24 2.62 4.60
C GLY A 62 7.80 1.74 5.76
N MET A 63 7.44 0.47 5.47
CA MET A 63 7.10 -0.53 6.49
C MET A 63 8.27 -0.73 7.48
N GLU A 64 9.48 -0.92 6.97
CA GLU A 64 10.67 -1.10 7.82
C GLU A 64 10.99 0.16 8.64
N ALA A 65 10.82 1.35 8.06
CA ALA A 65 11.01 2.62 8.77
C ALA A 65 10.04 2.74 9.96
N VAL A 66 8.77 2.40 9.76
CA VAL A 66 7.73 2.39 10.81
C VAL A 66 8.05 1.38 11.90
N ALA A 67 8.37 0.14 11.54
CA ALA A 67 8.73 -0.90 12.50
C ALA A 67 9.93 -0.49 13.37
N ARG A 68 11.01 0.00 12.74
CA ARG A 68 12.24 0.42 13.44
C ARG A 68 12.09 1.68 14.26
N GLN A 69 11.08 2.49 13.99
CA GLN A 69 10.80 3.69 14.77
C GLN A 69 9.95 3.39 16.00
N PHE A 70 8.86 2.62 15.83
CA PHE A 70 7.82 2.51 16.86
C PHE A 70 7.83 1.17 17.61
N ALA A 71 8.33 0.08 16.98
CA ALA A 71 8.16 -1.27 17.53
C ALA A 71 9.31 -1.75 18.41
N ASN A 72 10.36 -0.95 18.65
CA ASN A 72 11.50 -1.37 19.47
C ASN A 72 11.05 -1.69 20.91
N ASP A 73 11.38 -2.91 21.35
CA ASP A 73 11.07 -3.42 22.69
C ASP A 73 9.57 -3.41 23.06
N ARG A 74 8.67 -3.47 22.06
CA ARG A 74 7.22 -3.44 22.22
C ARG A 74 6.60 -4.83 21.99
N THR A 75 5.38 -5.03 22.50
CA THR A 75 4.51 -6.17 22.16
C THR A 75 3.71 -5.81 20.91
N CYS A 76 3.90 -6.57 19.83
CA CYS A 76 3.28 -6.32 18.54
C CYS A 76 2.26 -7.41 18.20
N LEU A 77 1.09 -7.00 17.70
CA LEU A 77 0.09 -7.87 17.09
C LEU A 77 0.06 -7.63 15.58
N VAL A 78 0.19 -8.69 14.78
CA VAL A 78 0.13 -8.64 13.31
C VAL A 78 -1.11 -9.38 12.84
N ILE A 79 -1.99 -8.68 12.12
CA ILE A 79 -3.09 -9.30 11.38
C ILE A 79 -2.55 -9.73 10.03
N ARG A 80 -2.54 -11.06 9.79
CA ARG A 80 -2.01 -11.68 8.58
C ARG A 80 -3.13 -12.20 7.71
N ASN A 81 -3.41 -11.49 6.62
CA ASN A 81 -4.39 -11.87 5.62
C ASN A 81 -3.76 -12.46 4.34
N GLY A 82 -2.42 -12.56 4.32
CA GLY A 82 -1.66 -13.13 3.23
C GLY A 82 -0.18 -12.75 3.26
N TRP A 83 0.50 -13.01 2.12
CA TRP A 83 1.95 -12.86 1.95
C TRP A 83 2.48 -11.44 2.22
N PHE A 84 1.70 -10.39 1.90
CA PHE A 84 2.20 -9.03 2.04
C PHE A 84 2.04 -8.52 3.47
N SER A 85 1.02 -8.94 4.20
CA SER A 85 0.92 -8.70 5.65
C SER A 85 1.88 -9.59 6.46
N TYR A 86 2.26 -10.79 5.96
CA TYR A 86 3.35 -11.59 6.53
C TYR A 86 4.70 -10.84 6.53
N ARG A 87 4.88 -9.90 5.62
CA ARG A 87 6.09 -9.07 5.57
C ARG A 87 6.34 -8.29 6.87
N TRP A 88 5.30 -7.88 7.58
CA TRP A 88 5.46 -7.27 8.90
C TRP A 88 6.18 -8.23 9.86
N SER A 89 5.73 -9.49 9.95
CA SER A 89 6.42 -10.49 10.78
C SER A 89 7.88 -10.68 10.36
N GLN A 90 8.15 -10.76 9.04
CA GLN A 90 9.52 -10.90 8.54
C GLN A 90 10.42 -9.71 8.91
N ILE A 91 9.94 -8.49 8.78
CA ILE A 91 10.68 -7.27 9.17
C ILE A 91 10.97 -7.28 10.67
N LEU A 92 9.94 -7.55 11.48
CA LEU A 92 10.04 -7.54 12.94
C LEU A 92 11.01 -8.62 13.43
N GLU A 93 10.89 -9.84 12.93
CA GLU A 93 11.73 -10.99 13.31
C GLU A 93 13.18 -10.86 12.82
N MET A 94 13.39 -10.53 11.53
CA MET A 94 14.74 -10.37 10.95
C MET A 94 15.49 -9.20 11.59
N GLY A 95 14.77 -8.13 11.90
CA GLY A 95 15.32 -6.96 12.57
C GLY A 95 15.53 -7.16 14.07
N LYS A 96 14.94 -8.19 14.68
CA LYS A 96 14.88 -8.41 16.15
C LYS A 96 14.39 -7.12 16.85
N ILE A 97 13.30 -6.55 16.31
CA ILE A 97 12.87 -5.22 16.69
C ILE A 97 12.03 -5.24 17.98
N PRO A 98 10.91 -6.00 18.05
CA PRO A 98 10.03 -5.98 19.21
C PRO A 98 10.48 -6.95 20.31
N ALA A 99 9.92 -6.78 21.49
CA ALA A 99 10.04 -7.74 22.57
C ALA A 99 9.24 -9.01 22.27
N GLU A 100 8.05 -8.86 21.70
CA GLU A 100 7.15 -9.96 21.37
C GLU A 100 6.36 -9.68 20.09
N VAL A 101 6.11 -10.73 19.29
CA VAL A 101 5.28 -10.69 18.08
C VAL A 101 4.22 -11.76 18.16
N ASN A 102 2.98 -11.34 18.16
CA ASN A 102 1.81 -12.21 18.05
C ASN A 102 1.17 -12.06 16.68
N VAL A 103 0.57 -13.13 16.15
CA VAL A 103 0.01 -13.16 14.81
C VAL A 103 -1.37 -13.79 14.80
N LEU A 104 -2.35 -13.07 14.28
CA LEU A 104 -3.65 -13.60 13.92
C LEU A 104 -3.73 -13.79 12.41
N LYS A 105 -4.10 -14.99 11.98
CA LYS A 105 -4.13 -15.38 10.56
C LYS A 105 -5.55 -15.42 10.02
N ALA A 106 -5.73 -15.04 8.77
CA ALA A 106 -6.94 -15.36 8.02
C ALA A 106 -7.17 -16.87 7.95
N ARG A 107 -8.43 -17.28 7.87
CA ARG A 107 -8.84 -18.70 7.84
C ARG A 107 -9.85 -18.93 6.72
N ARG A 108 -9.90 -20.16 6.21
CA ARG A 108 -10.99 -20.59 5.32
C ARG A 108 -12.31 -20.56 6.06
N LEU A 109 -13.38 -20.21 5.34
CA LEU A 109 -14.75 -20.30 5.88
C LEU A 109 -15.18 -21.76 6.11
N ASP A 110 -14.64 -22.67 5.29
CA ASP A 110 -14.83 -24.12 5.40
C ASP A 110 -13.45 -24.77 5.24
N GLU A 111 -12.95 -25.36 6.31
CA GLU A 111 -11.63 -26.00 6.36
C GLU A 111 -11.57 -27.30 5.52
N GLU A 112 -12.72 -27.96 5.29
CA GLU A 112 -12.81 -29.18 4.50
C GLU A 112 -12.81 -28.92 2.99
N ASP A 113 -13.16 -27.70 2.53
CA ASP A 113 -13.14 -27.29 1.13
C ASP A 113 -11.82 -26.55 0.80
N PRO A 114 -10.88 -27.19 0.03
CA PRO A 114 -9.59 -26.57 -0.28
C PRO A 114 -9.69 -25.29 -1.11
N THR A 115 -10.85 -25.02 -1.71
CA THR A 115 -11.13 -23.81 -2.49
C THR A 115 -12.08 -22.85 -1.76
N SER A 116 -12.38 -23.11 -0.48
CA SER A 116 -13.19 -22.20 0.33
C SER A 116 -12.52 -20.83 0.45
N PRO A 117 -13.28 -19.73 0.35
CA PRO A 117 -12.75 -18.39 0.54
C PRO A 117 -12.16 -18.19 1.94
N PHE A 118 -11.14 -17.32 2.01
CA PHE A 118 -10.54 -16.89 3.27
C PHE A 118 -11.22 -15.61 3.79
N ALA A 119 -11.45 -15.58 5.10
CA ALA A 119 -11.85 -14.38 5.84
C ALA A 119 -10.73 -13.97 6.82
N PRO A 120 -10.60 -12.69 7.16
CA PRO A 120 -9.72 -12.27 8.25
C PRO A 120 -10.16 -12.90 9.58
N PRO A 121 -9.34 -12.87 10.64
CA PRO A 121 -9.77 -13.19 11.99
C PRO A 121 -11.07 -12.45 12.33
N SER A 122 -11.95 -13.00 13.17
CA SER A 122 -13.13 -12.23 13.59
C SER A 122 -12.69 -10.99 14.37
N ILE A 123 -13.47 -9.92 14.31
CA ILE A 123 -13.10 -8.69 15.03
C ILE A 123 -13.09 -8.90 16.54
N GLU A 124 -13.97 -9.76 17.05
CA GLU A 124 -14.02 -10.14 18.46
C GLU A 124 -12.70 -10.83 18.88
N GLU A 125 -12.17 -11.75 18.06
CA GLU A 125 -10.88 -12.42 18.29
C GLU A 125 -9.72 -11.40 18.30
N VAL A 126 -9.76 -10.41 17.41
CA VAL A 126 -8.73 -9.37 17.35
C VAL A 126 -8.77 -8.49 18.59
N VAL A 127 -9.94 -8.03 18.99
CA VAL A 127 -10.14 -7.19 20.19
C VAL A 127 -9.71 -7.95 21.45
N GLU A 128 -10.13 -9.21 21.62
CA GLU A 128 -9.71 -10.06 22.72
C GLU A 128 -8.18 -10.23 22.76
N SER A 129 -7.57 -10.51 21.60
CA SER A 129 -6.10 -10.64 21.49
C SER A 129 -5.35 -9.35 21.84
N ILE A 130 -5.87 -8.18 21.44
CA ILE A 130 -5.27 -6.89 21.82
C ILE A 130 -5.22 -6.75 23.34
N HIS A 131 -6.33 -7.05 24.01
CA HIS A 131 -6.44 -6.92 25.47
C HIS A 131 -5.62 -7.99 26.22
N ASP A 132 -5.75 -9.26 25.84
CA ASP A 132 -5.10 -10.37 26.53
C ASP A 132 -3.56 -10.30 26.44
N GLN A 133 -3.05 -9.88 25.29
CA GLN A 133 -1.62 -9.78 25.04
C GLN A 133 -1.02 -8.44 25.46
N GLN A 134 -1.86 -7.48 25.88
CA GLN A 134 -1.43 -6.13 26.21
C GLN A 134 -0.59 -5.53 25.07
N ALA A 135 -1.13 -5.61 23.85
CA ALA A 135 -0.43 -5.14 22.65
C ALA A 135 -0.12 -3.64 22.73
N ASP A 136 1.11 -3.27 22.43
CA ASP A 136 1.50 -1.86 22.27
C ASP A 136 1.20 -1.34 20.87
N ILE A 137 1.28 -2.23 19.85
CA ILE A 137 1.12 -1.87 18.44
C ILE A 137 0.39 -2.97 17.69
N VAL A 138 -0.63 -2.58 16.91
CA VAL A 138 -1.29 -3.47 15.93
C VAL A 138 -0.87 -3.08 14.52
N PHE A 139 -0.44 -4.07 13.73
CA PHE A 139 -0.17 -3.95 12.30
C PHE A 139 -1.24 -4.70 11.52
N ALA A 140 -1.92 -4.03 10.60
CA ALA A 140 -2.93 -4.64 9.74
C ALA A 140 -2.78 -4.21 8.28
N PRO A 141 -3.08 -5.10 7.30
CA PRO A 141 -3.24 -4.70 5.91
C PRO A 141 -4.65 -4.12 5.71
N HIS A 142 -4.78 -2.96 5.06
CA HIS A 142 -6.08 -2.53 4.56
C HIS A 142 -6.52 -3.44 3.41
N VAL A 143 -5.65 -3.61 2.41
CA VAL A 143 -5.84 -4.55 1.30
C VAL A 143 -4.67 -5.53 1.23
N GLU A 144 -4.98 -6.82 1.28
CA GLU A 144 -4.00 -7.88 1.08
C GLU A 144 -3.97 -8.33 -0.39
N THR A 145 -2.84 -8.11 -1.05
CA THR A 145 -2.68 -8.42 -2.48
C THR A 145 -2.64 -9.92 -2.77
N ALA A 146 -2.24 -10.75 -1.79
CA ALA A 146 -2.12 -12.19 -1.97
C ALA A 146 -3.47 -12.91 -1.99
N SER A 147 -4.43 -12.42 -1.21
CA SER A 147 -5.77 -13.00 -1.08
C SER A 147 -6.88 -12.15 -1.73
N GLY A 148 -6.60 -10.88 -2.06
CA GLY A 148 -7.62 -9.95 -2.55
C GLY A 148 -8.60 -9.50 -1.46
N MET A 149 -8.22 -9.62 -0.18
CA MET A 149 -9.04 -9.20 0.95
C MET A 149 -8.88 -7.72 1.26
N LEU A 150 -9.96 -7.11 1.71
CA LEU A 150 -10.07 -5.75 2.25
C LEU A 150 -10.62 -5.84 3.67
N LEU A 151 -10.04 -5.11 4.61
CA LEU A 151 -10.64 -4.89 5.93
C LEU A 151 -11.58 -3.67 5.86
N PRO A 152 -12.90 -3.84 6.13
CA PRO A 152 -13.86 -2.74 6.10
C PRO A 152 -13.60 -1.70 7.19
N ASP A 153 -14.07 -0.45 6.99
CA ASP A 153 -13.85 0.66 7.90
C ASP A 153 -14.33 0.37 9.33
N ASP A 154 -15.48 -0.30 9.49
CA ASP A 154 -16.01 -0.65 10.82
C ASP A 154 -15.13 -1.68 11.55
N TYR A 155 -14.49 -2.58 10.80
CA TYR A 155 -13.51 -3.50 11.36
C TYR A 155 -12.25 -2.74 11.81
N LEU A 156 -11.76 -1.79 11.01
CA LEU A 156 -10.60 -0.97 11.34
C LEU A 156 -10.85 -0.06 12.55
N ARG A 157 -12.05 0.54 12.66
CA ARG A 157 -12.43 1.36 13.83
C ARG A 157 -12.39 0.55 15.13
N GLN A 158 -12.91 -0.66 15.13
CA GLN A 158 -12.90 -1.52 16.31
C GLN A 158 -11.47 -1.90 16.74
N ILE A 159 -10.54 -2.09 15.78
CA ILE A 159 -9.12 -2.26 16.11
C ILE A 159 -8.56 -0.99 16.75
N ALA A 160 -8.83 0.17 16.14
CA ALA A 160 -8.35 1.45 16.65
C ALA A 160 -8.85 1.72 18.08
N ASP A 161 -10.15 1.53 18.31
CA ASP A 161 -10.74 1.71 19.63
C ASP A 161 -10.07 0.81 20.68
N ALA A 162 -9.93 -0.49 20.39
CA ALA A 162 -9.34 -1.45 21.31
C ALA A 162 -7.88 -1.15 21.65
N ILE A 163 -7.06 -0.80 20.67
CA ILE A 163 -5.65 -0.51 20.92
C ILE A 163 -5.46 0.84 21.63
N HIS A 164 -6.30 1.82 21.34
CA HIS A 164 -6.27 3.13 22.00
C HIS A 164 -6.70 3.07 23.48
N GLU A 165 -7.61 2.16 23.84
CA GLU A 165 -7.97 1.92 25.26
C GLU A 165 -6.75 1.54 26.11
N GLN A 166 -5.70 0.99 25.49
CA GLN A 166 -4.44 0.63 26.16
C GLN A 166 -3.32 1.69 25.93
N GLY A 167 -3.61 2.76 25.19
CA GLY A 167 -2.63 3.78 24.81
C GLY A 167 -1.62 3.35 23.75
N GLY A 168 -1.94 2.28 23.01
CA GLY A 168 -1.12 1.75 21.93
C GLY A 168 -1.32 2.48 20.59
N LEU A 169 -0.70 1.96 19.53
CA LEU A 169 -0.71 2.52 18.18
C LEU A 169 -1.33 1.55 17.17
N PHE A 170 -2.15 2.07 16.26
CA PHE A 170 -2.66 1.35 15.10
C PHE A 170 -1.89 1.73 13.82
N VAL A 171 -1.24 0.75 13.21
CA VAL A 171 -0.49 0.86 11.95
C VAL A 171 -1.25 0.16 10.84
N LEU A 172 -1.65 0.90 9.81
CA LEU A 172 -2.38 0.38 8.66
C LEU A 172 -1.53 0.41 7.38
N ASP A 173 -1.37 -0.75 6.75
CA ASP A 173 -0.72 -0.88 5.44
C ASP A 173 -1.74 -0.66 4.31
N CYS A 174 -1.68 0.51 3.70
CA CYS A 174 -2.48 0.91 2.56
C CYS A 174 -1.71 0.86 1.22
N ILE A 175 -0.60 0.14 1.13
CA ILE A 175 0.19 0.05 -0.12
C ILE A 175 -0.66 -0.47 -1.28
N ALA A 176 -1.53 -1.45 -1.01
CA ALA A 176 -2.37 -2.08 -2.03
C ALA A 176 -3.83 -1.61 -2.03
N SER A 177 -4.15 -0.54 -1.31
CA SER A 177 -5.53 -0.03 -1.19
C SER A 177 -6.12 0.49 -2.50
N GLY A 178 -5.28 0.72 -3.51
CA GLY A 178 -5.73 1.35 -4.74
C GLY A 178 -6.11 2.81 -4.51
N THR A 179 -7.26 3.21 -5.05
CA THR A 179 -7.83 4.54 -4.86
C THR A 179 -8.87 4.60 -3.73
N LEU A 180 -8.76 3.68 -2.76
CA LEU A 180 -9.53 3.71 -1.53
C LEU A 180 -8.78 4.59 -0.52
N TRP A 181 -9.22 5.83 -0.44
CA TRP A 181 -8.61 6.85 0.42
C TRP A 181 -9.16 6.72 1.83
N VAL A 182 -8.34 6.19 2.73
CA VAL A 182 -8.73 5.94 4.13
C VAL A 182 -8.60 7.22 4.93
N ASP A 183 -9.67 7.68 5.59
CA ASP A 183 -9.61 8.82 6.51
C ASP A 183 -9.03 8.38 7.86
N MET A 184 -7.78 8.79 8.14
CA MET A 184 -7.07 8.39 9.35
C MET A 184 -7.74 8.88 10.63
N GLN A 185 -8.33 10.08 10.61
CA GLN A 185 -8.95 10.67 11.81
C GLN A 185 -10.30 10.01 12.11
N ASP A 186 -11.10 9.72 11.06
CA ASP A 186 -12.40 9.09 11.23
C ASP A 186 -12.31 7.65 11.73
N ILE A 187 -11.27 6.92 11.29
CA ILE A 187 -11.05 5.52 11.66
C ILE A 187 -10.21 5.40 12.94
N GLY A 188 -9.36 6.37 13.25
CA GLY A 188 -8.44 6.30 14.38
C GLY A 188 -7.09 5.65 14.03
N ILE A 189 -6.60 5.83 12.82
CA ILE A 189 -5.31 5.28 12.39
C ILE A 189 -4.18 6.21 12.83
N ASP A 190 -3.15 5.66 13.47
CA ASP A 190 -2.00 6.43 13.93
C ASP A 190 -0.90 6.53 12.88
N VAL A 191 -0.63 5.43 12.19
CA VAL A 191 0.38 5.36 11.14
C VAL A 191 -0.20 4.64 9.93
N LEU A 192 -0.17 5.30 8.78
CA LEU A 192 -0.61 4.73 7.51
C LEU A 192 0.58 4.66 6.54
N VAL A 193 0.80 3.49 5.92
CA VAL A 193 1.86 3.30 4.93
C VAL A 193 1.26 3.12 3.55
N SER A 194 1.75 3.87 2.55
CA SER A 194 1.34 3.76 1.15
C SER A 194 2.56 3.79 0.22
N ALA A 195 2.35 3.61 -1.08
CA ALA A 195 3.41 3.63 -2.08
C ALA A 195 2.89 4.11 -3.45
N PRO A 196 3.78 4.65 -4.32
CA PRO A 196 3.37 5.29 -5.58
C PRO A 196 2.77 4.36 -6.63
N GLN A 197 3.26 3.11 -6.73
CA GLN A 197 3.04 2.23 -7.90
C GLN A 197 1.72 1.46 -7.90
N LYS A 198 0.81 1.74 -7.00
CA LYS A 198 -0.51 1.12 -6.88
C LYS A 198 -1.59 2.16 -7.15
N GLY A 199 -2.32 2.59 -6.15
CA GLY A 199 -3.40 3.56 -6.29
C GLY A 199 -2.99 4.90 -6.90
N TRP A 200 -1.78 5.35 -6.67
CA TRP A 200 -1.27 6.60 -7.21
C TRP A 200 -0.80 6.51 -8.66
N SER A 201 -0.75 5.33 -9.28
CA SER A 201 -0.38 5.13 -10.70
C SER A 201 0.97 5.69 -11.13
N ALA A 202 1.88 5.91 -10.18
CA ALA A 202 3.22 6.44 -10.43
C ALA A 202 4.30 5.35 -10.38
N SER A 203 5.53 5.67 -10.77
CA SER A 203 6.66 4.76 -10.64
C SER A 203 7.04 4.55 -9.18
N PRO A 204 7.48 3.34 -8.79
CA PRO A 204 7.96 3.08 -7.44
C PRO A 204 9.24 3.87 -7.18
N CYS A 205 9.26 4.68 -6.13
CA CYS A 205 10.44 5.48 -5.76
C CYS A 205 10.57 5.71 -4.25
N CYS A 206 9.51 5.48 -3.49
CA CYS A 206 9.50 5.72 -2.05
C CYS A 206 8.42 4.92 -1.32
N GLY A 207 8.54 4.83 0.00
CA GLY A 207 7.43 4.62 0.92
C GLY A 207 6.86 5.97 1.35
N MET A 208 5.55 6.07 1.42
CA MET A 208 4.83 7.23 1.93
C MET A 208 4.23 6.86 3.28
N VAL A 209 4.61 7.58 4.32
CA VAL A 209 4.12 7.33 5.69
C VAL A 209 3.36 8.56 6.16
N MET A 210 2.10 8.36 6.53
CA MET A 210 1.25 9.37 7.11
C MET A 210 1.12 9.12 8.62
N LEU A 211 1.14 10.18 9.41
CA LEU A 211 1.11 10.12 10.86
C LEU A 211 -0.09 10.89 11.41
N SER A 212 -0.75 10.32 12.43
CA SER A 212 -1.66 11.04 13.31
C SER A 212 -0.88 12.07 14.15
N ARG A 213 -1.59 12.97 14.84
CA ARG A 213 -0.97 13.87 15.81
C ARG A 213 -0.25 13.09 16.91
N GLN A 214 -0.87 12.04 17.44
CA GLN A 214 -0.30 11.20 18.49
C GLN A 214 0.99 10.52 18.01
N ALA A 215 0.99 9.88 16.84
CA ALA A 215 2.19 9.24 16.29
C ALA A 215 3.32 10.26 16.01
N ARG A 216 2.95 11.50 15.56
CA ARG A 216 3.93 12.60 15.38
C ARG A 216 4.57 13.02 16.71
N GLU A 217 3.82 13.02 17.80
CA GLU A 217 4.35 13.35 19.13
C GLU A 217 5.25 12.23 19.67
N ILE A 218 4.81 10.96 19.56
CA ILE A 218 5.57 9.78 20.01
C ILE A 218 6.91 9.65 19.27
N ILE A 219 7.00 10.07 18.01
CA ILE A 219 8.26 10.00 17.25
C ILE A 219 9.40 10.80 17.91
N GLU A 220 9.08 11.84 18.68
CA GLU A 220 10.08 12.61 19.40
C GLU A 220 10.72 11.84 20.58
N GLU A 221 9.97 10.90 21.15
CA GLU A 221 10.37 10.10 22.31
C GLU A 221 11.00 8.75 21.88
N THR A 222 10.92 8.40 20.59
CA THR A 222 11.43 7.15 20.06
C THR A 222 12.69 7.35 19.22
N THR A 223 13.46 6.28 19.03
CA THR A 223 14.69 6.27 18.24
C THR A 223 14.66 5.12 17.24
N SER A 224 14.89 5.44 15.97
CA SER A 224 15.03 4.41 14.93
C SER A 224 16.31 3.60 15.11
N THR A 225 16.23 2.30 14.82
CA THR A 225 17.40 1.40 14.75
C THR A 225 18.00 1.32 13.34
N SER A 226 17.59 2.22 12.42
CA SER A 226 18.12 2.31 11.07
C SER A 226 18.60 3.72 10.75
N PHE A 227 19.76 3.83 10.08
CA PHE A 227 20.20 5.11 9.53
C PHE A 227 19.39 5.51 8.29
N ALA A 228 19.30 4.62 7.29
CA ALA A 228 18.67 4.95 6.01
C ALA A 228 17.14 5.06 6.10
N CYS A 229 16.51 4.25 6.97
CA CYS A 229 15.08 4.24 7.22
C CYS A 229 14.70 4.96 8.54
N ASP A 230 15.50 5.93 9.00
CA ASP A 230 15.18 6.74 10.18
C ASP A 230 13.98 7.65 9.89
N LEU A 231 12.80 7.23 10.39
CA LEU A 231 11.54 7.92 10.10
C LEU A 231 11.52 9.35 10.67
N LYS A 232 12.11 9.55 11.86
CA LYS A 232 12.23 10.87 12.48
C LYS A 232 13.08 11.83 11.64
N LYS A 233 14.18 11.32 11.06
CA LYS A 233 15.02 12.10 10.15
C LYS A 233 14.28 12.48 8.86
N TRP A 234 13.59 11.53 8.24
CA TRP A 234 12.80 11.81 7.04
C TRP A 234 11.62 12.74 7.31
N LEU A 235 11.00 12.66 8.50
CA LEU A 235 9.99 13.62 8.94
C LEU A 235 10.57 15.04 9.01
N SER A 236 11.72 15.22 9.66
CA SER A 236 12.42 16.50 9.76
C SER A 236 12.77 17.09 8.38
N ILE A 237 13.12 16.23 7.39
CA ILE A 237 13.33 16.64 5.99
C ILE A 237 12.03 17.18 5.39
N MET A 238 10.92 16.47 5.56
CA MET A 238 9.62 16.89 5.02
C MET A 238 9.16 18.21 5.64
N GLU A 239 9.24 18.35 6.96
CA GLU A 239 8.88 19.58 7.67
C GLU A 239 9.74 20.79 7.23
N THR A 240 11.01 20.56 6.89
CA THR A 240 11.87 21.59 6.30
C THR A 240 11.36 22.05 4.93
N TYR A 241 10.93 21.12 4.07
CA TYR A 241 10.33 21.48 2.78
C TYR A 241 8.99 22.20 2.95
N GLU A 242 8.17 21.77 3.88
CA GLU A 242 6.90 22.42 4.22
C GLU A 242 7.10 23.86 4.68
N ALA A 243 8.17 24.11 5.43
CA ALA A 243 8.58 25.46 5.88
C ALA A 243 9.22 26.33 4.77
N GLY A 244 9.33 25.84 3.54
CA GLY A 244 9.90 26.57 2.40
C GLY A 244 11.41 26.52 2.29
N GLY A 245 12.04 25.56 3.00
CA GLY A 245 13.47 25.28 2.89
C GLY A 245 13.77 23.99 2.13
N HIS A 246 14.99 23.51 2.30
CA HIS A 246 15.45 22.19 1.86
C HIS A 246 16.43 21.62 2.89
N ALA A 247 16.49 20.29 2.96
CA ALA A 247 17.42 19.59 3.83
C ALA A 247 17.87 18.27 3.23
N TYR A 248 18.97 17.71 3.73
CA TYR A 248 19.56 16.48 3.23
C TYR A 248 19.84 15.50 4.38
N HIS A 249 19.47 14.25 4.17
CA HIS A 249 19.84 13.11 5.02
C HIS A 249 20.51 12.02 4.18
N ALA A 250 19.85 11.62 3.10
CA ALA A 250 20.36 10.75 2.05
C ALA A 250 19.75 11.20 0.71
N THR A 251 20.30 10.70 -0.39
CA THR A 251 19.86 11.11 -1.74
C THR A 251 18.40 10.74 -2.00
N LEU A 252 17.59 11.73 -2.36
CA LEU A 252 16.19 11.56 -2.73
C LEU A 252 16.05 11.20 -4.23
N PRO A 253 15.10 10.35 -4.61
CA PRO A 253 14.74 10.03 -5.99
C PRO A 253 13.90 11.17 -6.60
N THR A 254 14.52 12.32 -6.83
CA THR A 254 13.85 13.59 -7.15
C THR A 254 12.96 13.54 -8.39
N ASP A 255 13.40 12.86 -9.45
CA ASP A 255 12.62 12.72 -10.69
C ASP A 255 11.40 11.79 -10.49
N GLY A 256 11.55 10.72 -9.70
CA GLY A 256 10.44 9.85 -9.33
C GLY A 256 9.39 10.57 -8.48
N LEU A 257 9.84 11.42 -7.55
CA LEU A 257 8.94 12.23 -6.70
C LEU A 257 8.24 13.32 -7.51
N ARG A 258 8.92 13.93 -8.51
CA ARG A 258 8.28 14.85 -9.44
C ARG A 258 7.18 14.16 -10.24
N GLN A 259 7.45 12.96 -10.77
CA GLN A 259 6.44 12.18 -11.49
C GLN A 259 5.26 11.82 -10.57
N LEU A 260 5.52 11.41 -9.33
CA LEU A 260 4.47 11.14 -8.35
C LEU A 260 3.57 12.37 -8.13
N ARG A 261 4.18 13.55 -7.90
CA ARG A 261 3.45 14.80 -7.76
C ARG A 261 2.56 15.09 -8.98
N ASP A 262 3.08 14.86 -10.20
CA ASP A 262 2.35 15.15 -11.43
C ASP A 262 1.13 14.24 -11.56
N VAL A 263 1.25 12.95 -11.26
CA VAL A 263 0.13 12.00 -11.23
C VAL A 263 -0.86 12.30 -10.09
N MET A 264 -0.39 12.75 -8.92
CA MET A 264 -1.27 13.21 -7.84
C MET A 264 -2.13 14.40 -8.28
N ARG A 265 -1.56 15.35 -9.03
CA ARG A 265 -2.30 16.49 -9.61
C ARG A 265 -3.32 16.02 -10.65
N GLU A 266 -2.96 15.07 -11.51
CA GLU A 266 -3.89 14.45 -12.47
C GLU A 266 -5.06 13.80 -11.75
N THR A 267 -4.79 13.00 -10.71
CA THR A 267 -5.84 12.34 -9.89
C THR A 267 -6.75 13.36 -9.23
N ARG A 268 -6.19 14.44 -8.67
CA ARG A 268 -6.99 15.55 -8.09
C ARG A 268 -7.88 16.23 -9.12
N GLN A 269 -7.36 16.49 -10.33
CA GLN A 269 -8.16 17.10 -11.41
C GLN A 269 -9.29 16.21 -11.88
N TYR A 270 -9.07 14.90 -11.87
CA TYR A 270 -10.12 13.93 -12.20
C TYR A 270 -11.15 13.81 -11.09
N GLY A 271 -10.74 13.90 -9.84
CA GLY A 271 -11.55 13.84 -8.63
C GLY A 271 -11.29 12.57 -7.81
N PHE A 272 -10.87 12.72 -6.55
CA PHE A 272 -10.56 11.61 -5.65
C PHE A 272 -11.77 10.69 -5.40
N ASP A 273 -12.95 11.26 -5.19
CA ASP A 273 -14.19 10.50 -5.00
C ASP A 273 -14.56 9.73 -6.27
N LYS A 274 -14.42 10.38 -7.43
CA LYS A 274 -14.76 9.76 -8.70
C LYS A 274 -13.88 8.56 -8.99
N VAL A 275 -12.56 8.69 -8.83
CA VAL A 275 -11.64 7.58 -9.09
C VAL A 275 -11.83 6.42 -8.11
N ARG A 276 -12.22 6.72 -6.86
CA ARG A 276 -12.61 5.71 -5.87
C ARG A 276 -13.85 4.94 -6.31
N ASP A 277 -14.91 5.66 -6.72
CA ASP A 277 -16.17 5.04 -7.13
C ASP A 277 -16.00 4.16 -8.39
N GLU A 278 -15.17 4.61 -9.33
CA GLU A 278 -14.79 3.82 -10.52
C GLU A 278 -13.96 2.60 -10.15
N GLN A 279 -13.08 2.68 -9.14
CA GLN A 279 -12.37 1.49 -8.65
C GLN A 279 -13.34 0.44 -8.11
N TRP A 280 -14.35 0.85 -7.33
CA TRP A 280 -15.39 -0.05 -6.85
C TRP A 280 -16.21 -0.65 -7.98
N GLU A 281 -16.60 0.14 -8.97
CA GLU A 281 -17.37 -0.30 -10.12
C GLU A 281 -16.60 -1.33 -10.95
N VAL A 282 -15.35 -1.02 -11.33
CA VAL A 282 -14.49 -1.95 -12.09
C VAL A 282 -14.24 -3.24 -11.31
N GLY A 283 -13.95 -3.12 -10.02
CA GLY A 283 -13.69 -4.28 -9.17
C GLY A 283 -14.88 -5.24 -9.07
N ARG A 284 -16.09 -4.70 -8.85
CA ARG A 284 -17.32 -5.51 -8.81
C ARG A 284 -17.61 -6.20 -10.14
N ARG A 285 -17.49 -5.49 -11.24
CA ARG A 285 -17.75 -6.02 -12.58
C ARG A 285 -16.74 -7.11 -12.97
N VAL A 286 -15.45 -6.91 -12.67
CA VAL A 286 -14.42 -7.94 -12.92
C VAL A 286 -14.66 -9.20 -12.07
N ARG A 287 -15.05 -9.05 -10.80
CA ARG A 287 -15.42 -10.22 -9.96
C ARG A 287 -16.63 -10.96 -10.53
N GLY A 288 -17.67 -10.25 -10.91
CA GLY A 288 -18.85 -10.85 -11.55
C GLY A 288 -18.48 -11.63 -12.79
N MET A 289 -17.73 -11.02 -13.71
CA MET A 289 -17.23 -11.64 -14.93
C MET A 289 -16.43 -12.93 -14.64
N LEU A 290 -15.47 -12.88 -13.71
CA LEU A 290 -14.68 -14.06 -13.34
C LEU A 290 -15.55 -15.16 -12.73
N GLY A 291 -16.53 -14.82 -11.92
CA GLY A 291 -17.50 -15.75 -11.34
C GLY A 291 -18.37 -16.43 -12.42
N GLU A 292 -18.84 -15.69 -13.42
CA GLU A 292 -19.58 -16.22 -14.58
C GLU A 292 -18.74 -17.19 -15.41
N HIS A 293 -17.42 -16.98 -15.45
CA HIS A 293 -16.45 -17.87 -16.08
C HIS A 293 -15.96 -19.01 -15.15
N GLY A 294 -16.57 -19.19 -13.98
CA GLY A 294 -16.31 -20.31 -13.08
C GLY A 294 -15.11 -20.12 -12.15
N PHE A 295 -14.50 -18.95 -12.10
CA PHE A 295 -13.41 -18.67 -11.16
C PHE A 295 -13.93 -18.27 -9.78
N ARG A 296 -13.53 -19.01 -8.75
CA ARG A 296 -13.93 -18.78 -7.37
C ARG A 296 -12.97 -17.78 -6.69
N SER A 297 -13.52 -16.78 -6.00
CA SER A 297 -12.73 -15.79 -5.25
C SER A 297 -12.01 -16.43 -4.06
N VAL A 298 -10.76 -16.00 -3.81
CA VAL A 298 -10.01 -16.33 -2.60
C VAL A 298 -10.51 -15.51 -1.41
N ALA A 299 -10.88 -14.24 -1.61
CA ALA A 299 -11.47 -13.41 -0.57
C ALA A 299 -12.92 -13.80 -0.31
N ALA A 300 -13.29 -13.90 0.96
CA ALA A 300 -14.67 -14.17 1.38
C ALA A 300 -15.60 -13.00 1.06
N PRO A 301 -16.90 -13.26 0.84
CA PRO A 301 -17.90 -12.21 0.66
C PRO A 301 -17.87 -11.20 1.81
N GLY A 302 -17.91 -9.90 1.48
CA GLY A 302 -17.82 -8.80 2.43
C GLY A 302 -16.40 -8.33 2.73
N PHE A 303 -15.37 -9.08 2.30
CA PHE A 303 -13.96 -8.72 2.43
C PHE A 303 -13.25 -8.57 1.08
N GLU A 304 -13.97 -8.38 0.02
CA GLU A 304 -13.44 -8.36 -1.35
C GLU A 304 -12.90 -6.99 -1.72
N ALA A 305 -11.59 -6.92 -2.01
CA ALA A 305 -10.94 -5.68 -2.44
C ALA A 305 -11.31 -5.32 -3.90
N PRO A 306 -11.64 -4.07 -4.22
CA PRO A 306 -11.97 -3.69 -5.59
C PRO A 306 -10.74 -3.47 -6.49
N GLY A 307 -9.57 -3.25 -5.93
CA GLY A 307 -8.33 -3.00 -6.67
C GLY A 307 -7.53 -4.26 -7.00
N VAL A 308 -7.82 -5.38 -6.35
CA VAL A 308 -7.15 -6.67 -6.54
C VAL A 308 -8.17 -7.79 -6.50
N VAL A 309 -8.23 -8.57 -7.58
CA VAL A 309 -9.06 -9.78 -7.63
C VAL A 309 -8.16 -11.00 -7.64
N VAL A 310 -8.39 -11.90 -6.70
CA VAL A 310 -7.64 -13.15 -6.59
C VAL A 310 -8.62 -14.31 -6.70
N CYS A 311 -8.34 -15.22 -7.62
CA CYS A 311 -9.18 -16.39 -7.85
C CYS A 311 -8.37 -17.67 -7.77
N TYR A 312 -9.00 -18.73 -7.27
CA TYR A 312 -8.49 -20.08 -7.34
C TYR A 312 -8.36 -20.56 -8.78
N THR A 313 -7.41 -21.45 -9.03
CA THR A 313 -7.22 -22.11 -10.32
C THR A 313 -6.57 -23.47 -10.14
N GLU A 314 -7.00 -24.44 -10.95
CA GLU A 314 -6.30 -25.72 -11.09
C GLU A 314 -5.29 -25.69 -12.26
N ASP A 315 -5.36 -24.67 -13.11
CA ASP A 315 -4.52 -24.52 -14.30
C ASP A 315 -3.20 -23.80 -13.93
N GLU A 316 -2.13 -24.55 -13.81
CA GLU A 316 -0.78 -24.01 -13.55
C GLU A 316 -0.27 -23.11 -14.70
N GLY A 317 -0.83 -23.26 -15.91
CA GLY A 317 -0.48 -22.48 -17.10
C GLY A 317 -1.27 -21.19 -17.27
N ILE A 318 -2.21 -20.88 -16.39
CA ILE A 318 -3.19 -19.78 -16.58
C ILE A 318 -2.54 -18.43 -16.86
N VAL A 319 -1.45 -18.09 -16.16
CA VAL A 319 -0.71 -16.83 -16.36
C VAL A 319 -0.11 -16.75 -17.76
N GLY A 320 0.43 -17.87 -18.25
CA GLY A 320 0.95 -17.97 -19.62
C GLY A 320 -0.15 -17.83 -20.68
N LYS A 321 -1.34 -18.38 -20.43
CA LYS A 321 -2.50 -18.23 -21.31
C LYS A 321 -2.98 -16.79 -21.39
N PHE A 322 -3.08 -16.08 -20.25
CA PHE A 322 -3.38 -14.65 -20.23
C PHE A 322 -2.33 -13.84 -21.00
N LEU A 323 -1.05 -14.15 -20.81
CA LEU A 323 0.03 -13.48 -21.53
C LEU A 323 -0.11 -13.68 -23.05
N ALA A 324 -0.39 -14.91 -23.49
CA ALA A 324 -0.65 -15.22 -24.91
C ALA A 324 -1.89 -14.51 -25.45
N ALA A 325 -2.91 -14.29 -24.60
CA ALA A 325 -4.09 -13.51 -24.93
C ALA A 325 -3.89 -11.98 -24.90
N GLY A 326 -2.66 -11.50 -24.58
CA GLY A 326 -2.28 -10.09 -24.58
C GLY A 326 -2.51 -9.35 -23.26
N VAL A 327 -2.77 -10.07 -22.17
CA VAL A 327 -2.99 -9.51 -20.82
C VAL A 327 -1.97 -10.05 -19.83
N GLN A 328 -1.25 -9.17 -19.14
CA GLN A 328 -0.32 -9.56 -18.10
C GLN A 328 -1.03 -9.62 -16.74
N VAL A 329 -1.17 -10.82 -16.20
CA VAL A 329 -1.67 -11.09 -14.85
C VAL A 329 -0.56 -11.65 -13.96
N ALA A 330 -0.79 -11.80 -12.67
CA ALA A 330 0.21 -12.34 -11.75
C ALA A 330 -0.21 -13.75 -11.26
N ALA A 331 0.77 -14.61 -11.08
CA ALA A 331 0.56 -15.87 -10.37
C ALA A 331 0.16 -15.60 -8.90
N GLY A 332 -0.59 -16.52 -8.30
CA GLY A 332 -0.80 -16.55 -6.86
C GLY A 332 0.53 -16.69 -6.11
N VAL A 333 0.53 -16.31 -4.86
CA VAL A 333 1.64 -16.51 -3.93
C VAL A 333 1.09 -17.17 -2.67
N PRO A 334 1.92 -17.86 -1.87
CA PRO A 334 1.48 -18.39 -0.59
C PRO A 334 0.81 -17.31 0.27
N LEU A 335 -0.21 -17.65 1.03
CA LEU A 335 -0.84 -16.73 1.96
C LEU A 335 -0.07 -16.64 3.29
N MET A 336 0.61 -17.70 3.67
CA MET A 336 1.22 -17.90 4.99
C MET A 336 0.17 -17.89 6.11
N CYS A 337 -1.01 -18.44 5.78
CA CYS A 337 -2.19 -18.58 6.61
C CYS A 337 -2.64 -20.04 6.71
N ASP A 338 -1.68 -20.96 6.66
CA ASP A 338 -1.89 -22.42 6.78
C ASP A 338 -2.79 -23.01 5.64
N GLU A 339 -2.70 -22.42 4.44
CA GLU A 339 -3.55 -22.72 3.29
C GLU A 339 -3.35 -24.09 2.64
N GLY A 340 -2.27 -24.79 2.99
CA GLY A 340 -1.92 -26.08 2.42
C GLY A 340 -1.07 -25.98 1.14
N GLU A 341 -0.42 -27.10 0.78
CA GLU A 341 0.52 -27.14 -0.36
C GLU A 341 -0.18 -27.10 -1.73
N ASP A 342 -1.46 -27.45 -1.76
CA ASP A 342 -2.28 -27.48 -3.01
C ASP A 342 -2.92 -26.13 -3.35
N TYR A 343 -2.67 -25.08 -2.52
CA TYR A 343 -3.19 -23.76 -2.82
C TYR A 343 -2.64 -23.22 -4.13
N ARG A 344 -3.55 -22.95 -5.08
CA ARG A 344 -3.25 -22.37 -6.39
C ARG A 344 -4.20 -21.23 -6.69
N ALA A 345 -3.65 -20.11 -7.08
CA ALA A 345 -4.44 -18.91 -7.44
C ALA A 345 -3.75 -18.08 -8.52
N PHE A 346 -4.49 -17.16 -9.12
CA PHE A 346 -3.95 -16.08 -9.93
C PHE A 346 -4.55 -14.75 -9.49
N ARG A 347 -3.89 -13.66 -9.85
CA ARG A 347 -4.22 -12.32 -9.37
C ARG A 347 -4.35 -11.34 -10.52
N ILE A 348 -5.42 -10.55 -10.50
CA ILE A 348 -5.67 -9.46 -11.44
C ILE A 348 -5.59 -8.15 -10.67
N GLY A 349 -4.66 -7.26 -11.07
CA GLY A 349 -4.52 -5.92 -10.52
C GLY A 349 -5.29 -4.91 -11.36
N LEU A 350 -6.19 -4.17 -10.72
CA LEU A 350 -7.03 -3.15 -11.35
C LEU A 350 -6.55 -1.72 -11.04
N PHE A 351 -5.30 -1.60 -10.60
CA PHE A 351 -4.65 -0.31 -10.38
C PHE A 351 -4.36 0.41 -11.69
N GLY A 352 -4.33 1.72 -11.64
CA GLY A 352 -3.92 2.57 -12.75
C GLY A 352 -5.04 3.47 -13.24
N LEU A 353 -4.75 4.77 -13.32
CA LEU A 353 -5.72 5.79 -13.75
C LEU A 353 -6.29 5.51 -15.13
N ASP A 354 -5.49 4.99 -16.06
CA ASP A 354 -5.97 4.67 -17.40
C ASP A 354 -7.08 3.61 -17.42
N LYS A 355 -6.99 2.59 -16.53
CA LYS A 355 -8.05 1.59 -16.37
C LYS A 355 -9.33 2.19 -15.79
N LEU A 356 -9.17 3.07 -14.80
CA LEU A 356 -10.29 3.70 -14.09
C LEU A 356 -10.96 4.79 -14.94
N HIS A 357 -10.19 5.53 -15.74
CA HIS A 357 -10.75 6.50 -16.69
C HIS A 357 -11.51 5.84 -17.85
N HIS A 358 -11.26 4.58 -18.14
CA HIS A 358 -11.85 3.84 -19.25
C HIS A 358 -12.39 2.46 -18.82
N PRO A 359 -13.40 2.40 -17.91
CA PRO A 359 -13.91 1.14 -17.38
C PRO A 359 -14.36 0.15 -18.44
N GLU A 360 -15.13 0.60 -19.44
CA GLU A 360 -15.65 -0.28 -20.51
C GLU A 360 -14.51 -0.92 -21.29
N ARG A 361 -13.53 -0.15 -21.74
CA ARG A 361 -12.35 -0.68 -22.44
C ARG A 361 -11.58 -1.69 -21.57
N THR A 362 -11.45 -1.42 -20.27
CA THR A 362 -10.76 -2.31 -19.32
C THR A 362 -11.47 -3.65 -19.21
N LEU A 363 -12.79 -3.63 -19.11
CA LEU A 363 -13.62 -4.83 -19.02
C LEU A 363 -13.66 -5.62 -20.33
N GLU A 364 -13.90 -4.97 -21.47
CA GLU A 364 -13.88 -5.60 -22.79
C GLU A 364 -12.54 -6.28 -23.09
N SER A 365 -11.43 -5.63 -22.73
CA SER A 365 -10.09 -6.20 -22.92
C SER A 365 -9.89 -7.45 -22.08
N LEU A 366 -10.37 -7.46 -20.84
CA LEU A 366 -10.26 -8.61 -19.95
C LEU A 366 -11.19 -9.75 -20.36
N GLU A 367 -12.42 -9.44 -20.76
CA GLU A 367 -13.40 -10.41 -21.27
C GLU A 367 -12.90 -11.12 -22.53
N THR A 368 -12.37 -10.34 -23.49
CA THR A 368 -11.73 -10.90 -24.69
C THR A 368 -10.58 -11.84 -24.36
N ALA A 369 -9.75 -11.47 -23.37
CA ALA A 369 -8.66 -12.32 -22.94
C ALA A 369 -9.15 -13.59 -22.23
N LEU A 370 -10.19 -13.51 -21.40
CA LEU A 370 -10.80 -14.65 -20.72
C LEU A 370 -11.39 -15.66 -21.74
N ALA A 371 -12.08 -15.18 -22.76
CA ALA A 371 -12.60 -16.04 -23.83
C ALA A 371 -11.50 -16.88 -24.51
N LYS A 372 -10.36 -16.24 -24.84
CA LYS A 372 -9.18 -16.93 -25.38
C LYS A 372 -8.54 -17.92 -24.41
N VAL A 373 -8.44 -17.53 -23.12
CA VAL A 373 -7.89 -18.41 -22.07
C VAL A 373 -8.70 -19.69 -21.92
N GLN A 374 -10.01 -19.61 -22.10
CA GLN A 374 -10.93 -20.74 -22.00
C GLN A 374 -11.15 -21.50 -23.36
N GLY A 375 -10.49 -21.10 -24.43
CA GLY A 375 -10.59 -21.77 -25.74
C GLY A 375 -11.90 -21.51 -26.45
N ALA A 376 -12.61 -20.42 -26.19
CA ALA A 376 -13.88 -20.08 -26.81
C ALA A 376 -13.74 -19.51 -28.25
N ASP A 377 -12.52 -19.27 -28.72
CA ASP A 377 -12.17 -18.67 -30.02
C ASP A 377 -11.47 -19.68 -30.97
N GLU A 378 -11.71 -21.03 -30.86
CA GLU A 378 -11.30 -22.02 -31.85
C GLU A 378 -12.42 -22.37 -32.81
#